data_3f1e2e9b93f926e1c397d301ca063e9b
#
_entry.id   3f1e2e9b93f926e1c397d301ca063e9b
#
_cell.length_a   1.000
_cell.length_b   1.000
_cell.length_c   1.000
_cell.angle_alpha   90.00
_cell.angle_beta   90.00
_cell.angle_gamma   90.00
#
_symmetry.space_group_name_H-M   'P 1'
#
loop_
_entity.id
_entity.type
_entity.pdbx_description
1 polymer ?
#
loop_
_entity_poly.entity_id
_entity_poly.type
_entity_poly.pdbx_seq_one_letter_code
_entity_poly.pdbx_strand_id
1 'polypeptide(L)'
;MKYRISLVVDKSGLTKTAFAKRINVSQGLISQLCAGTTNPSDRTISDICREFRVNEKWLRTGEGAMEIEDTQRDKLNHFFADVLATAPDERSAFVAALDDLPDEFWPLVAELARKYADNLKKED
;
A
#
# COMPACT_ATOMS: atom_id res chain seq x y z
N MET A 1 -4.67 -18.60 12.08
CA MET A 1 -4.98 -17.58 11.08
C MET A 1 -6.20 -16.71 11.40
N LYS A 2 -7.23 -17.26 12.03
CA LYS A 2 -8.44 -16.47 12.38
C LYS A 2 -8.16 -15.23 13.24
N TYR A 3 -7.28 -15.35 14.21
CA TYR A 3 -6.92 -14.22 15.08
C TYR A 3 -6.21 -13.11 14.32
N ARG A 4 -5.35 -13.50 13.39
CA ARG A 4 -4.62 -12.54 12.57
C ARG A 4 -5.54 -11.81 11.59
N ILE A 5 -6.48 -12.53 10.97
CA ILE A 5 -7.49 -11.92 10.10
C ILE A 5 -8.37 -10.96 10.89
N SER A 6 -8.85 -11.38 12.06
CA SER A 6 -9.66 -10.52 12.94
C SER A 6 -8.90 -9.25 13.33
N LEU A 7 -7.60 -9.37 13.60
CA LEU A 7 -6.76 -8.23 13.95
C LEU A 7 -6.62 -7.26 12.78
N VAL A 8 -6.47 -7.76 11.55
CA VAL A 8 -6.42 -6.91 10.35
C VAL A 8 -7.74 -6.14 10.17
N VAL A 9 -8.87 -6.82 10.33
CA VAL A 9 -10.20 -6.19 10.24
C VAL A 9 -10.34 -5.08 11.29
N ASP A 10 -9.97 -5.36 12.53
CA ASP A 10 -10.06 -4.39 13.63
C ASP A 10 -9.18 -3.17 13.38
N LYS A 11 -7.94 -3.37 12.96
CA LYS A 11 -7.00 -2.28 12.70
C LYS A 11 -7.35 -1.46 11.45
N SER A 12 -8.10 -2.03 10.51
CA SER A 12 -8.53 -1.31 9.32
C SER A 12 -9.52 -0.19 9.65
N GLY A 13 -10.21 -0.29 10.79
CA GLY A 13 -11.26 0.64 11.17
C GLY A 13 -12.55 0.47 10.36
N LEU A 14 -12.61 -0.55 9.50
CA LEU A 14 -13.77 -0.82 8.64
C LEU A 14 -14.69 -1.84 9.31
N THR A 15 -15.99 -1.77 8.95
CA THR A 15 -16.93 -2.85 9.26
C THR A 15 -16.58 -4.08 8.43
N LYS A 16 -17.07 -5.25 8.82
CA LYS A 16 -16.88 -6.47 8.03
C LYS A 16 -17.42 -6.32 6.61
N THR A 17 -18.55 -5.62 6.46
CA THR A 17 -19.14 -5.35 5.15
C THR A 17 -18.23 -4.49 4.27
N ALA A 18 -17.70 -3.40 4.82
CA ALA A 18 -16.79 -2.51 4.10
C ALA A 18 -15.45 -3.19 3.79
N PHE A 19 -14.93 -3.97 4.73
CA PHE A 19 -13.71 -4.77 4.52
C PHE A 19 -13.90 -5.77 3.37
N ALA A 20 -15.03 -6.48 3.36
CA ALA A 20 -15.35 -7.44 2.30
C ALA A 20 -15.40 -6.76 0.92
N LYS A 21 -16.02 -5.59 0.84
CA LYS A 21 -16.08 -4.83 -0.41
C LYS A 21 -14.70 -4.44 -0.95
N ARG A 22 -13.78 -4.12 -0.06
CA ARG A 22 -12.41 -3.71 -0.44
C ARG A 22 -11.66 -4.84 -1.14
N ILE A 23 -11.91 -6.08 -0.77
CA ILE A 23 -11.26 -7.25 -1.37
C ILE A 23 -12.22 -8.08 -2.25
N ASN A 24 -13.39 -7.52 -2.54
CA ASN A 24 -14.35 -8.07 -3.48
C ASN A 24 -14.84 -9.49 -3.11
N VAL A 25 -15.18 -9.67 -1.84
CA VAL A 25 -15.76 -10.91 -1.31
C VAL A 25 -17.03 -10.59 -0.53
N SER A 26 -17.79 -11.63 -0.14
CA SER A 26 -19.00 -11.44 0.65
C SER A 26 -18.68 -11.14 2.12
N GLN A 27 -19.58 -10.41 2.79
CA GLN A 27 -19.47 -10.15 4.22
C GLN A 27 -19.53 -11.47 5.01
N GLY A 28 -20.34 -12.44 4.54
CA GLY A 28 -20.43 -13.76 5.14
C GLY A 28 -19.09 -14.49 5.16
N LEU A 29 -18.29 -14.37 4.09
CA LEU A 29 -16.95 -14.96 4.05
C LEU A 29 -16.05 -14.34 5.13
N ILE A 30 -16.05 -13.02 5.26
CA ILE A 30 -15.26 -12.34 6.29
C ILE A 30 -15.67 -12.80 7.69
N SER A 31 -16.98 -12.92 7.95
CA SER A 31 -17.47 -13.42 9.24
C SER A 31 -16.98 -14.83 9.52
N GLN A 32 -17.01 -15.72 8.52
CA GLN A 32 -16.52 -17.09 8.65
C GLN A 32 -15.00 -17.15 8.89
N LEU A 33 -14.23 -16.31 8.19
CA LEU A 33 -12.78 -16.26 8.37
C LEU A 33 -12.42 -15.78 9.78
N CYS A 34 -13.11 -14.76 10.28
CA CYS A 34 -12.92 -14.26 11.65
C CYS A 34 -13.33 -15.26 12.71
N ALA A 35 -14.38 -16.04 12.45
CA ALA A 35 -14.82 -17.09 13.37
C ALA A 35 -13.96 -18.35 13.31
N GLY A 36 -13.17 -18.52 12.27
CA GLY A 36 -12.31 -19.69 12.08
C GLY A 36 -13.04 -20.91 11.53
N THR A 37 -14.26 -20.74 11.01
CA THR A 37 -15.06 -21.84 10.44
C THR A 37 -14.64 -22.20 9.02
N THR A 38 -13.87 -21.35 8.36
CA THR A 38 -13.28 -21.62 7.05
C THR A 38 -11.89 -21.03 6.96
N ASN A 39 -11.08 -21.54 6.05
CA ASN A 39 -9.74 -21.02 5.80
C ASN A 39 -9.76 -20.12 4.55
N PRO A 40 -8.97 -19.03 4.54
CA PRO A 40 -8.90 -18.17 3.36
C PRO A 40 -8.17 -18.87 2.21
N SER A 41 -8.61 -18.63 0.98
CA SER A 41 -7.88 -19.05 -0.22
C SER A 41 -6.61 -18.21 -0.37
N ASP A 42 -5.66 -18.69 -1.19
CA ASP A 42 -4.45 -17.93 -1.50
C ASP A 42 -4.77 -16.57 -2.12
N ARG A 43 -5.79 -16.50 -2.97
CA ARG A 43 -6.25 -15.25 -3.56
C ARG A 43 -6.75 -14.27 -2.51
N THR A 44 -7.56 -14.74 -1.56
CA THR A 44 -8.07 -13.91 -0.47
C THR A 44 -6.93 -13.38 0.38
N ILE A 45 -5.95 -14.22 0.71
CA ILE A 45 -4.76 -13.79 1.45
C ILE A 45 -4.00 -12.71 0.68
N SER A 46 -3.75 -12.92 -0.61
CA SER A 46 -3.07 -11.94 -1.45
C SER A 46 -3.82 -10.61 -1.52
N ASP A 47 -5.14 -10.66 -1.65
CA ASP A 47 -5.97 -9.46 -1.70
C ASP A 47 -5.93 -8.67 -0.39
N ILE A 48 -6.01 -9.35 0.74
CA ILE A 48 -5.88 -8.72 2.06
C ILE A 48 -4.52 -8.05 2.21
N CYS A 49 -3.45 -8.75 1.86
CA CYS A 49 -2.10 -8.23 2.00
C CYS A 49 -1.87 -7.00 1.12
N ARG A 50 -2.39 -7.02 -0.10
CA ARG A 50 -2.26 -5.89 -1.04
C ARG A 50 -3.07 -4.67 -0.58
N GLU A 51 -4.34 -4.87 -0.23
CA GLU A 51 -5.24 -3.74 0.10
C GLU A 51 -4.93 -3.10 1.45
N PHE A 52 -4.49 -3.89 2.41
CA PHE A 52 -4.28 -3.42 3.79
C PHE A 52 -2.80 -3.37 4.20
N ARG A 53 -1.90 -3.61 3.24
CA ARG A 53 -0.45 -3.56 3.43
C ARG A 53 0.00 -4.44 4.59
N VAL A 54 -0.47 -5.68 4.58
CA VAL A 54 -0.16 -6.69 5.57
C VAL A 54 0.94 -7.61 5.05
N ASN A 55 1.87 -7.99 5.93
CA ASN A 55 2.92 -8.94 5.61
C ASN A 55 2.31 -10.35 5.46
N GLU A 56 2.42 -10.93 4.27
CA GLU A 56 1.84 -12.24 3.97
C GLU A 56 2.40 -13.33 4.87
N LYS A 57 3.71 -13.32 5.14
CA LYS A 57 4.33 -14.30 6.03
C LYS A 57 3.74 -14.22 7.43
N TRP A 58 3.54 -12.99 7.95
CA TRP A 58 2.90 -12.80 9.24
C TRP A 58 1.45 -13.32 9.22
N LEU A 59 0.70 -13.01 8.17
CA LEU A 59 -0.70 -13.43 8.08
C LEU A 59 -0.83 -14.96 8.03
N ARG A 60 0.07 -15.63 7.31
CA ARG A 60 0.05 -17.10 7.19
C ARG A 60 0.62 -17.82 8.41
N THR A 61 1.71 -17.32 8.98
CA THR A 61 2.50 -18.06 9.97
C THR A 61 2.60 -17.41 11.35
N GLY A 62 2.28 -16.12 11.44
CA GLY A 62 2.46 -15.34 12.66
C GLY A 62 3.89 -14.82 12.86
N GLU A 63 4.80 -15.11 11.95
CA GLU A 63 6.19 -14.66 12.03
C GLU A 63 6.40 -13.30 11.38
N GLY A 64 7.22 -12.46 12.01
CA GLY A 64 7.56 -11.14 11.51
C GLY A 64 6.55 -10.07 11.91
N ALA A 65 6.70 -8.89 11.32
CA ALA A 65 5.82 -7.76 11.59
C ALA A 65 4.51 -7.86 10.79
N MET A 66 3.41 -7.42 11.40
CA MET A 66 2.09 -7.41 10.76
C MET A 66 2.05 -6.53 9.53
N GLU A 67 2.58 -5.33 9.62
CA GLU A 67 2.50 -4.34 8.55
C GLU A 67 3.76 -4.34 7.70
N ILE A 68 3.57 -4.08 6.40
CA ILE A 68 4.69 -3.83 5.49
C ILE A 68 5.14 -2.40 5.73
N GLU A 69 6.42 -2.21 6.02
CA GLU A 69 6.99 -0.87 6.16
C GLU A 69 6.95 -0.15 4.81
N ASP A 70 6.66 1.15 4.85
CA ASP A 70 6.71 1.96 3.65
C ASP A 70 8.13 1.97 3.08
N THR A 71 8.24 1.63 1.80
CA THR A 71 9.52 1.76 1.10
C THR A 71 9.85 3.23 0.90
N GLN A 72 11.10 3.52 0.58
CA GLN A 72 11.53 4.88 0.27
C GLN A 72 10.70 5.47 -0.89
N ARG A 73 10.35 4.64 -1.86
CA ARG A 73 9.51 5.03 -2.98
C ARG A 73 8.08 5.39 -2.56
N ASP A 74 7.50 4.62 -1.63
CA ASP A 74 6.16 4.91 -1.10
C ASP A 74 6.14 6.23 -0.34
N LYS A 75 7.17 6.49 0.45
CA LYS A 75 7.31 7.77 1.18
C LYS A 75 7.40 8.95 0.22
N LEU A 76 8.14 8.79 -0.87
CA LEU A 76 8.25 9.81 -1.91
C LEU A 76 6.89 10.06 -2.59
N ASN A 77 6.15 9.00 -2.90
CA ASN A 77 4.82 9.11 -3.49
C ASN A 77 3.86 9.87 -2.58
N HIS A 78 3.88 9.60 -1.28
CA HIS A 78 3.06 10.33 -0.31
C HIS A 78 3.43 11.81 -0.25
N PHE A 79 4.73 12.11 -0.28
CA PHE A 79 5.21 13.49 -0.28
C PHE A 79 4.66 14.27 -1.49
N PHE A 80 4.77 13.71 -2.69
CA PHE A 80 4.25 14.35 -3.89
C PHE A 80 2.73 14.48 -3.88
N ALA A 81 2.02 13.47 -3.38
CA ALA A 81 0.56 13.52 -3.27
C ALA A 81 0.11 14.66 -2.35
N ASP A 82 0.77 14.85 -1.21
CA ASP A 82 0.47 15.93 -0.27
C ASP A 82 0.71 17.30 -0.90
N VAL A 83 1.81 17.46 -1.61
CA VAL A 83 2.13 18.72 -2.28
C VAL A 83 1.11 19.04 -3.36
N LEU A 84 0.72 18.05 -4.19
CA LEU A 84 -0.28 18.25 -5.24
C LEU A 84 -1.64 18.62 -4.69
N ALA A 85 -2.02 18.08 -3.52
CA ALA A 85 -3.30 18.37 -2.90
C ALA A 85 -3.43 19.81 -2.41
N THR A 86 -2.31 20.48 -2.11
CA THR A 86 -2.31 21.83 -1.51
C THR A 86 -1.90 22.93 -2.48
N ALA A 87 -1.38 22.59 -3.65
CA ALA A 87 -0.87 23.58 -4.60
C ALA A 87 -1.96 24.14 -5.51
N PRO A 88 -1.84 25.40 -5.95
CA PRO A 88 -2.84 26.03 -6.82
C PRO A 88 -2.86 25.49 -8.25
N ASP A 89 -1.75 24.95 -8.73
CA ASP A 89 -1.65 24.33 -10.06
C ASP A 89 -0.52 23.27 -10.06
N GLU A 90 -0.53 22.41 -11.05
CA GLU A 90 0.39 21.28 -11.15
C GLU A 90 1.84 21.71 -11.31
N ARG A 91 2.10 22.75 -12.08
CA ARG A 91 3.47 23.23 -12.33
C ARG A 91 4.08 23.84 -11.09
N SER A 92 3.35 24.70 -10.39
CA SER A 92 3.78 25.31 -9.14
C SER A 92 3.99 24.24 -8.07
N ALA A 93 3.13 23.23 -8.01
CA ALA A 93 3.25 22.10 -7.11
C ALA A 93 4.54 21.35 -7.33
N PHE A 94 4.87 21.07 -8.58
CA PHE A 94 6.07 20.30 -8.94
C PHE A 94 7.35 21.04 -8.57
N VAL A 95 7.43 22.32 -8.91
CA VAL A 95 8.58 23.17 -8.58
C VAL A 95 8.76 23.27 -7.07
N ALA A 96 7.69 23.56 -6.33
CA ALA A 96 7.73 23.65 -4.88
C ALA A 96 8.13 22.33 -4.24
N ALA A 97 7.66 21.21 -4.76
CA ALA A 97 8.00 19.88 -4.28
C ALA A 97 9.50 19.60 -4.41
N LEU A 98 10.10 20.00 -5.54
CA LEU A 98 11.53 19.81 -5.75
C LEU A 98 12.36 20.68 -4.80
N ASP A 99 11.93 21.92 -4.54
CA ASP A 99 12.61 22.79 -3.61
C ASP A 99 12.57 22.26 -2.16
N ASP A 100 11.45 21.70 -1.77
CA ASP A 100 11.23 21.19 -0.41
C ASP A 100 11.58 19.72 -0.24
N LEU A 101 12.05 19.05 -1.30
CA LEU A 101 12.34 17.61 -1.27
C LEU A 101 13.42 17.30 -0.24
N PRO A 102 13.13 16.39 0.73
CA PRO A 102 14.16 15.95 1.67
C PRO A 102 15.36 15.33 0.96
N ASP A 103 16.56 15.58 1.47
CA ASP A 103 17.79 15.10 0.84
C ASP A 103 17.84 13.59 0.68
N GLU A 104 17.19 12.84 1.56
CA GLU A 104 17.15 11.37 1.50
C GLU A 104 16.51 10.83 0.23
N PHE A 105 15.66 11.61 -0.44
CA PHE A 105 14.96 11.19 -1.66
C PHE A 105 15.72 11.51 -2.95
N TRP A 106 16.73 12.38 -2.92
CA TRP A 106 17.43 12.78 -4.14
C TRP A 106 18.06 11.63 -4.91
N PRO A 107 18.71 10.64 -4.26
CA PRO A 107 19.24 9.48 -5.00
C PRO A 107 18.17 8.71 -5.75
N LEU A 108 16.99 8.54 -5.15
CA LEU A 108 15.87 7.85 -5.79
C LEU A 108 15.33 8.64 -6.97
N VAL A 109 15.15 9.96 -6.81
CA VAL A 109 14.68 10.84 -7.89
C VAL A 109 15.66 10.81 -9.08
N ALA A 110 16.96 10.88 -8.80
CA ALA A 110 17.99 10.81 -9.83
C ALA A 110 17.96 9.48 -10.58
N GLU A 111 17.75 8.37 -9.86
CA GLU A 111 17.62 7.05 -10.47
C GLU A 111 16.40 6.97 -11.40
N LEU A 112 15.25 7.46 -10.95
CA LEU A 112 14.03 7.47 -11.77
C LEU A 112 14.20 8.33 -13.02
N ALA A 113 14.84 9.48 -12.89
CA ALA A 113 15.12 10.36 -14.03
C ALA A 113 16.03 9.69 -15.05
N ARG A 114 17.06 8.97 -14.59
CA ARG A 114 17.97 8.22 -15.49
C ARG A 114 17.22 7.12 -16.24
N LYS A 115 16.36 6.37 -15.54
CA LYS A 115 15.55 5.31 -16.18
C LYS A 115 14.62 5.90 -17.23
N TYR A 116 14.01 7.05 -16.96
CA TYR A 116 13.15 7.72 -17.92
C TYR A 116 13.94 8.16 -19.16
N ALA A 117 15.12 8.73 -18.99
CA ALA A 117 15.98 9.13 -20.08
C ALA A 117 16.43 7.94 -20.94
N ASP A 118 16.76 6.82 -20.32
CA ASP A 118 17.16 5.59 -21.03
C ASP A 118 16.00 5.04 -21.84
N ASN A 119 14.78 5.08 -21.33
CA ASN A 119 13.57 4.63 -22.06
C ASN A 119 13.30 5.51 -23.27
N LEU A 120 13.51 6.82 -23.17
CA LEU A 120 13.37 7.72 -24.32
C LEU A 120 14.37 7.41 -25.42
N LYS A 121 15.61 7.07 -25.08
CA LYS A 121 16.64 6.68 -26.05
C LYS A 121 16.28 5.39 -26.78
N LYS A 122 15.60 4.46 -26.12
CA LYS A 122 15.20 3.19 -26.71
C LYS A 122 14.06 3.33 -27.73
N GLU A 123 13.26 4.37 -27.62
CA GLU A 123 12.14 4.63 -28.53
C GLU A 123 12.60 5.27 -29.85
N ASP A 124 13.79 5.84 -29.88
CA ASP A 124 14.40 6.41 -31.08
C ASP A 124 15.11 5.31 -31.86
#